data_d8b92123b2b9d9d966a1b4d583b152af
#
_entry.id   d8b92123b2b9d9d966a1b4d583b152af
#
_cell.length_a   1.000
_cell.length_b   1.000
_cell.length_c   1.000
_cell.angle_alpha   90.00
_cell.angle_beta   90.00
_cell.angle_gamma   90.00
#
_symmetry.space_group_name_H-M   'P 1'
#
loop_
_entity.id
_entity.type
_entity.pdbx_description
1 polymer ?
#
loop_
_entity_poly.entity_id
_entity_poly.type
_entity_poly.pdbx_seq_one_letter_code
_entity_poly.pdbx_strand_id
1 'polypeptide(L)'
;MKKTLGIIAIISVLTSFAACSNKREAPQTSVETTAPALEYADNSYDEDSFAYYDLVDMDFNEAISGCFSVVSARCDGLVSDSEELREYEFTLENVICGEKMPETFRVTMPKGTFECTDGSRFTSADMIYKTNSSYFLPLKKDSSVFYDYDLYYPVAQVFAELDENGSFIDPKIQGRALTEAKSLTDFDSFVKTRAVTCAQPEDEIGTPFTRSENLSEIISATEYILEVEIDSINYNFADDRTTYKCNIIDRLKANNDKDKWLLAVLPKDCAEVGEKYLLLLNRCGEDSYLFVISSRNYSVYPAGSEQAKEIADALR
;
A
#
# COMPACT_ATOMS: atom_id res chain seq x y z
N MET A 1 12.86 -34.08 -2.53
CA MET A 1 13.18 -32.65 -2.46
C MET A 1 11.85 -31.91 -2.39
N LYS A 2 11.40 -31.52 -1.23
CA LYS A 2 10.16 -30.78 -1.03
C LYS A 2 10.54 -29.29 -1.12
N LYS A 3 10.10 -28.62 -2.18
CA LYS A 3 10.15 -27.17 -2.26
C LYS A 3 9.02 -26.64 -1.37
N THR A 4 9.38 -26.13 -0.23
CA THR A 4 8.48 -25.32 0.60
C THR A 4 8.39 -23.96 -0.09
N LEU A 5 7.30 -23.69 -0.79
CA LEU A 5 6.93 -22.36 -1.19
C LEU A 5 6.62 -21.59 0.11
N GLY A 6 7.50 -20.68 0.46
CA GLY A 6 7.18 -19.65 1.42
C GLY A 6 6.14 -18.73 0.78
N ILE A 7 4.90 -18.90 1.18
CA ILE A 7 3.85 -17.91 0.92
C ILE A 7 4.22 -16.72 1.79
N ILE A 8 4.89 -15.74 1.21
CA ILE A 8 4.94 -14.41 1.77
C ILE A 8 3.50 -13.91 1.62
N ALA A 9 2.70 -14.08 2.66
CA ALA A 9 1.46 -13.37 2.77
C ALA A 9 1.85 -11.89 2.96
N ILE A 10 2.04 -11.19 1.84
CA ILE A 10 1.97 -9.74 1.83
C ILE A 10 0.51 -9.45 2.15
N ILE A 11 0.25 -9.32 3.44
CA ILE A 11 -0.99 -8.72 3.88
C ILE A 11 -0.84 -7.25 3.50
N SER A 12 -1.26 -6.92 2.29
CA SER A 12 -1.62 -5.56 1.96
C SER A 12 -2.85 -5.23 2.81
N VAL A 13 -2.62 -4.98 4.09
CA VAL A 13 -3.63 -4.43 4.98
C VAL A 13 -3.72 -2.97 4.63
N LEU A 14 -4.41 -2.71 3.56
CA LEU A 14 -4.68 -1.37 3.08
C LEU A 14 -6.04 -0.95 3.57
N THR A 15 -6.03 -0.31 4.70
CA THR A 15 -7.22 0.34 5.25
C THR A 15 -7.32 1.74 4.66
N SER A 16 -8.34 1.99 3.93
CA SER A 16 -8.63 3.29 3.35
C SER A 16 -9.60 4.05 4.23
N PHE A 17 -9.32 5.30 4.51
CA PHE A 17 -10.27 6.21 5.13
C PHE A 17 -10.90 7.11 4.07
N ALA A 18 -12.21 6.98 3.92
CA ALA A 18 -13.00 7.93 3.17
C ALA A 18 -13.32 9.15 4.04
N ALA A 19 -12.80 10.31 3.66
CA ALA A 19 -13.32 11.56 4.19
C ALA A 19 -14.68 11.85 3.55
N CYS A 20 -15.76 11.80 4.32
CA CYS A 20 -17.07 12.30 3.90
C CYS A 20 -16.99 13.81 3.69
N SER A 21 -17.01 14.26 2.44
CA SER A 21 -17.10 15.68 2.10
C SER A 21 -18.55 16.14 2.18
N ASN A 22 -18.92 16.75 3.29
CA ASN A 22 -20.10 17.62 3.33
C ASN A 22 -19.72 19.00 2.79
N LYS A 23 -20.21 19.32 1.61
CA LYS A 23 -20.15 20.69 1.07
C LYS A 23 -20.91 21.64 1.99
N ARG A 24 -20.20 22.51 2.68
CA ARG A 24 -20.70 23.81 3.16
C ARG A 24 -19.71 24.88 2.73
N GLU A 25 -20.23 25.88 2.04
CA GLU A 25 -19.51 27.07 1.60
C GLU A 25 -18.85 27.77 2.81
N ALA A 26 -17.57 28.10 2.64
CA ALA A 26 -16.76 28.77 3.66
C ALA A 26 -16.77 30.29 3.45
N PRO A 27 -16.73 31.08 4.52
CA PRO A 27 -16.19 32.43 4.45
C PRO A 27 -14.69 32.40 4.65
N GLN A 28 -13.95 33.00 3.73
CA GLN A 28 -12.50 33.20 3.82
C GLN A 28 -12.17 34.05 5.04
N THR A 29 -11.44 33.52 5.97
CA THR A 29 -10.66 34.29 6.94
C THR A 29 -9.31 33.56 7.10
N SER A 30 -8.26 34.21 6.65
CA SER A 30 -6.87 33.76 6.85
C SER A 30 -6.55 33.84 8.34
N VAL A 31 -6.48 32.66 8.97
CA VAL A 31 -5.89 32.50 10.29
C VAL A 31 -4.70 31.56 10.10
N GLU A 32 -3.50 32.08 10.34
CA GLU A 32 -2.32 31.26 10.56
C GLU A 32 -2.63 30.31 11.73
N THR A 33 -2.98 29.07 11.41
CA THR A 33 -3.17 28.05 12.41
C THR A 33 -1.85 27.29 12.55
N THR A 34 -1.06 27.69 13.54
CA THR A 34 -0.05 26.79 14.11
C THR A 34 -0.79 25.54 14.56
N ALA A 35 -0.56 24.42 13.88
CA ALA A 35 -1.08 23.14 14.30
C ALA A 35 -0.60 22.87 15.74
N PRO A 36 -1.48 22.50 16.67
CA PRO A 36 -1.05 22.15 18.01
C PRO A 36 -0.13 20.93 17.92
N ALA A 37 1.03 21.00 18.57
CA ALA A 37 1.85 19.84 18.80
C ALA A 37 0.99 18.81 19.53
N LEU A 38 0.75 17.66 18.88
CA LEU A 38 0.06 16.53 19.50
C LEU A 38 0.95 16.04 20.67
N GLU A 39 0.57 16.40 21.89
CA GLU A 39 1.06 15.69 23.07
C GLU A 39 0.46 14.29 22.98
N TYR A 40 1.31 13.32 22.68
CA TYR A 40 0.92 11.91 22.67
C TYR A 40 0.54 11.53 24.10
N ALA A 41 -0.74 11.29 24.31
CA ALA A 41 -1.21 10.62 25.50
C ALA A 41 -0.58 9.24 25.54
N ASP A 42 -0.11 8.86 26.73
CA ASP A 42 0.39 7.52 27.04
C ASP A 42 -0.78 6.53 26.84
N ASN A 43 -0.93 6.05 25.64
CA ASN A 43 -1.95 5.08 25.30
C ASN A 43 -1.44 3.73 25.77
N SER A 44 -1.91 3.30 26.94
CA SER A 44 -1.86 1.91 27.34
C SER A 44 -2.70 1.13 26.32
N TYR A 45 -2.03 0.49 25.38
CA TYR A 45 -2.66 -0.35 24.38
C TYR A 45 -3.18 -1.61 25.06
N ASP A 46 -4.44 -1.93 24.82
CA ASP A 46 -5.01 -3.24 25.16
C ASP A 46 -4.33 -4.28 24.25
N GLU A 47 -3.53 -5.18 24.83
CA GLU A 47 -2.73 -6.16 24.09
C GLU A 47 -3.55 -7.12 23.23
N ASP A 48 -4.85 -7.19 23.43
CA ASP A 48 -5.75 -8.16 22.78
C ASP A 48 -6.31 -7.73 21.41
N SER A 49 -6.03 -6.51 20.93
CA SER A 49 -6.66 -5.97 19.70
C SER A 49 -5.70 -5.73 18.52
N PHE A 50 -4.43 -6.07 18.62
CA PHE A 50 -3.43 -5.70 17.61
C PHE A 50 -3.00 -6.84 16.70
N ALA A 51 -2.82 -6.50 15.42
CA ALA A 51 -2.18 -7.38 14.45
C ALA A 51 -0.76 -7.75 14.90
N TYR A 52 -0.43 -9.02 14.75
CA TYR A 52 0.88 -9.57 15.01
C TYR A 52 1.61 -9.73 13.68
N TYR A 53 2.81 -9.22 13.58
CA TYR A 53 3.63 -9.30 12.38
C TYR A 53 4.92 -10.06 12.68
N ASP A 54 5.10 -11.19 12.00
CA ASP A 54 6.38 -11.89 12.00
C ASP A 54 7.32 -11.19 11.01
N LEU A 55 8.41 -10.67 11.52
CA LEU A 55 9.43 -10.04 10.69
C LEU A 55 10.49 -11.06 10.29
N VAL A 56 10.69 -11.20 9.00
CA VAL A 56 11.70 -12.10 8.45
C VAL A 56 13.09 -11.46 8.60
N ASP A 57 14.05 -12.21 9.09
CA ASP A 57 15.47 -11.80 9.10
C ASP A 57 15.93 -11.61 7.67
N MET A 58 16.30 -10.39 7.32
CA MET A 58 16.90 -10.05 6.03
C MET A 58 18.33 -9.59 6.26
N ASP A 59 19.25 -10.05 5.42
CA ASP A 59 20.53 -9.39 5.39
C ASP A 59 20.39 -7.99 4.72
N PHE A 60 21.42 -7.16 4.90
CA PHE A 60 21.39 -5.81 4.38
C PHE A 60 21.21 -5.76 2.84
N ASN A 61 21.87 -6.67 2.11
CA ASN A 61 21.77 -6.68 0.65
C ASN A 61 20.36 -7.10 0.20
N GLU A 62 19.75 -8.07 0.88
CA GLU A 62 18.36 -8.48 0.64
C GLU A 62 17.40 -7.34 0.90
N ALA A 63 17.55 -6.64 2.03
CA ALA A 63 16.70 -5.51 2.37
C ALA A 63 16.80 -4.39 1.32
N ILE A 64 18.01 -4.02 0.92
CA ILE A 64 18.20 -2.93 -0.07
C ILE A 64 17.82 -3.37 -1.48
N SER A 65 18.14 -4.59 -1.90
CA SER A 65 17.77 -5.09 -3.22
C SER A 65 16.26 -5.21 -3.41
N GLY A 66 15.51 -5.47 -2.34
CA GLY A 66 14.06 -5.48 -2.34
C GLY A 66 13.40 -4.10 -2.24
N CYS A 67 14.17 -3.01 -2.14
CA CYS A 67 13.60 -1.66 -2.10
C CYS A 67 13.19 -1.17 -3.49
N PHE A 68 12.14 -0.36 -3.53
CA PHE A 68 11.85 0.52 -4.65
C PHE A 68 12.87 1.66 -4.71
N SER A 69 13.11 2.29 -3.57
CA SER A 69 14.09 3.36 -3.43
C SER A 69 14.61 3.46 -2.00
N VAL A 70 15.85 3.92 -1.85
CA VAL A 70 16.42 4.36 -0.58
C VAL A 70 16.63 5.85 -0.64
N VAL A 71 16.04 6.57 0.32
CA VAL A 71 16.03 8.03 0.31
C VAL A 71 16.47 8.62 1.63
N SER A 72 16.89 9.89 1.62
CA SER A 72 16.74 10.78 2.77
C SER A 72 15.56 11.70 2.54
N ALA A 73 14.74 11.88 3.57
CA ALA A 73 13.54 12.70 3.49
C ALA A 73 13.19 13.29 4.86
N ARG A 74 12.62 14.48 4.85
CA ARG A 74 12.14 15.17 6.05
C ARG A 74 10.68 14.82 6.30
N CYS A 75 10.35 14.44 7.51
CA CYS A 75 8.97 14.24 7.94
C CYS A 75 8.28 15.61 8.12
N ASP A 76 7.23 15.87 7.35
CA ASP A 76 6.42 17.09 7.45
C ASP A 76 5.32 16.95 8.51
N GLY A 77 4.87 15.72 8.80
CA GLY A 77 3.94 15.44 9.89
C GLY A 77 3.07 14.22 9.68
N LEU A 78 2.26 13.94 10.69
CA LEU A 78 1.27 12.86 10.67
C LEU A 78 0.04 13.33 9.88
N VAL A 79 -0.33 12.57 8.86
CA VAL A 79 -1.50 12.85 7.99
C VAL A 79 -2.73 12.09 8.45
N SER A 80 -2.54 10.83 8.86
CA SER A 80 -3.62 9.96 9.32
C SER A 80 -3.14 9.04 10.43
N ASP A 81 -3.99 8.84 11.43
CA ASP A 81 -3.77 7.91 12.53
C ASP A 81 -5.05 7.10 12.77
N SER A 82 -5.07 5.89 12.25
CA SER A 82 -6.18 4.95 12.38
C SER A 82 -5.90 3.86 13.41
N GLU A 83 -6.84 2.93 13.60
CA GLU A 83 -6.60 1.75 14.44
C GLU A 83 -5.47 0.86 13.90
N GLU A 84 -5.32 0.78 12.58
CA GLU A 84 -4.42 -0.18 11.93
C GLU A 84 -3.15 0.45 11.36
N LEU A 85 -3.21 1.74 10.97
CA LEU A 85 -2.14 2.40 10.22
C LEU A 85 -1.88 3.83 10.71
N ARG A 86 -0.62 4.25 10.56
CA ARG A 86 -0.23 5.66 10.55
C ARG A 86 0.32 6.04 9.19
N GLU A 87 -0.08 7.19 8.69
CA GLU A 87 0.49 7.77 7.47
C GLU A 87 1.16 9.10 7.80
N TYR A 88 2.39 9.23 7.35
CA TYR A 88 3.19 10.45 7.50
C TYR A 88 3.50 11.02 6.13
N GLU A 89 3.44 12.33 5.99
CA GLU A 89 3.91 13.04 4.80
C GLU A 89 5.39 13.36 4.93
N PHE A 90 6.12 13.19 3.84
CA PHE A 90 7.55 13.46 3.75
C PHE A 90 7.87 14.31 2.53
N THR A 91 8.80 15.23 2.72
CA THR A 91 9.48 15.95 1.63
C THR A 91 10.80 15.25 1.31
N LEU A 92 10.98 14.87 0.04
CA LEU A 92 12.20 14.24 -0.45
C LEU A 92 13.38 15.21 -0.36
N GLU A 93 14.49 14.78 0.24
CA GLU A 93 15.75 15.52 0.25
C GLU A 93 16.71 14.96 -0.78
N ASN A 94 16.86 13.62 -0.85
CA ASN A 94 17.75 12.98 -1.79
C ASN A 94 17.34 11.52 -2.06
N VAL A 95 17.53 11.04 -3.30
CA VAL A 95 17.51 9.62 -3.65
C VAL A 95 18.92 9.09 -3.59
N ILE A 96 19.18 8.12 -2.71
CA ILE A 96 20.50 7.52 -2.51
C ILE A 96 20.70 6.39 -3.52
N CYS A 97 19.70 5.52 -3.69
CA CYS A 97 19.66 4.52 -4.76
C CYS A 97 18.21 4.13 -5.06
N GLY A 98 17.98 3.52 -6.23
CA GLY A 98 16.69 3.06 -6.69
C GLY A 98 15.96 4.01 -7.62
N GLU A 99 14.66 3.88 -7.68
CA GLU A 99 13.81 4.61 -8.60
C GLU A 99 13.55 6.06 -8.16
N LYS A 100 13.15 6.88 -9.12
CA LYS A 100 12.81 8.28 -8.85
C LYS A 100 11.58 8.35 -7.95
N MET A 101 11.68 9.16 -6.89
CA MET A 101 10.60 9.46 -5.97
C MET A 101 9.92 10.80 -6.30
N PRO A 102 8.63 10.97 -5.98
CA PRO A 102 7.99 12.29 -6.01
C PRO A 102 8.61 13.23 -4.96
N GLU A 103 8.46 14.55 -5.16
CA GLU A 103 8.97 15.58 -4.24
C GLU A 103 8.34 15.45 -2.85
N THR A 104 7.05 15.12 -2.80
CA THR A 104 6.33 14.78 -1.57
C THR A 104 5.71 13.40 -1.72
N PHE A 105 5.74 12.62 -0.65
CA PHE A 105 5.20 11.25 -0.64
C PHE A 105 4.73 10.86 0.76
N ARG A 106 3.92 9.78 0.83
CA ARG A 106 3.41 9.27 2.10
C ARG A 106 4.08 7.97 2.48
N VAL A 107 4.50 7.89 3.75
CA VAL A 107 5.02 6.67 4.36
C VAL A 107 3.97 6.11 5.30
N THR A 108 3.60 4.88 5.08
CA THR A 108 2.63 4.16 5.88
C THR A 108 3.33 3.23 6.85
N MET A 109 2.90 3.25 8.10
CA MET A 109 3.41 2.40 9.18
C MET A 109 2.24 1.60 9.76
N PRO A 110 2.25 0.26 9.69
CA PRO A 110 1.22 -0.54 10.34
C PRO A 110 1.33 -0.43 11.87
N LYS A 111 0.19 -0.42 12.54
CA LYS A 111 0.10 -0.48 13.99
C LYS A 111 0.03 -1.92 14.46
N GLY A 112 0.83 -2.27 15.46
CA GLY A 112 0.83 -3.61 16.00
C GLY A 112 2.11 -3.94 16.76
N THR A 113 2.24 -5.21 17.10
CA THR A 113 3.45 -5.79 17.67
C THR A 113 4.21 -6.54 16.60
N PHE A 114 5.49 -6.27 16.51
CA PHE A 114 6.42 -6.90 15.57
C PHE A 114 7.33 -7.84 16.35
N GLU A 115 7.37 -9.09 15.94
CA GLU A 115 8.27 -10.10 16.49
C GLU A 115 9.38 -10.42 15.50
N CYS A 116 10.62 -10.28 15.96
CA CYS A 116 11.81 -10.60 15.19
C CYS A 116 12.13 -12.10 15.30
N THR A 117 12.87 -12.63 14.34
CA THR A 117 13.30 -14.05 14.36
C THR A 117 14.16 -14.43 15.55
N ASP A 118 14.82 -13.47 16.20
CA ASP A 118 15.56 -13.67 17.46
C ASP A 118 14.66 -13.64 18.71
N GLY A 119 13.34 -13.49 18.53
CA GLY A 119 12.34 -13.39 19.60
C GLY A 119 12.24 -12.02 20.26
N SER A 120 13.00 -11.03 19.80
CA SER A 120 12.81 -9.65 20.27
C SER A 120 11.51 -9.07 19.70
N ARG A 121 10.89 -8.18 20.49
CA ARG A 121 9.62 -7.55 20.14
C ARG A 121 9.71 -6.04 20.23
N PHE A 122 9.05 -5.37 19.34
CA PHE A 122 8.82 -3.94 19.43
C PHE A 122 7.40 -3.62 18.94
N THR A 123 6.92 -2.44 19.30
CA THR A 123 5.57 -2.01 18.93
C THR A 123 5.61 -0.82 17.99
N SER A 124 4.52 -0.56 17.30
CA SER A 124 4.39 0.63 16.45
C SER A 124 4.51 1.95 17.23
N ALA A 125 4.35 1.94 18.56
CA ALA A 125 4.60 3.09 19.41
C ALA A 125 6.10 3.47 19.45
N ASP A 126 6.98 2.50 19.24
CA ASP A 126 8.42 2.72 19.16
C ASP A 126 8.89 3.30 17.82
N MET A 127 7.98 3.34 16.83
CA MET A 127 8.26 3.71 15.45
C MET A 127 7.50 4.98 15.06
N ILE A 128 7.79 6.10 15.72
CA ILE A 128 7.17 7.39 15.46
C ILE A 128 8.16 8.29 14.75
N TYR A 129 7.73 8.88 13.63
CA TYR A 129 8.48 9.92 12.95
C TYR A 129 8.19 11.28 13.60
N LYS A 130 9.24 12.00 13.93
CA LYS A 130 9.15 13.34 14.50
C LYS A 130 9.02 14.37 13.38
N THR A 131 8.07 15.26 13.49
CA THR A 131 7.89 16.36 12.54
C THR A 131 9.14 17.22 12.46
N ASN A 132 9.53 17.62 11.26
CA ASN A 132 10.74 18.38 10.91
C ASN A 132 12.08 17.65 11.14
N SER A 133 12.08 16.37 11.48
CA SER A 133 13.29 15.56 11.47
C SER A 133 13.50 14.91 10.10
N SER A 134 14.77 14.78 9.69
CA SER A 134 15.15 14.05 8.49
C SER A 134 15.43 12.59 8.82
N TYR A 135 15.11 11.72 7.88
CA TYR A 135 15.23 10.27 8.04
C TYR A 135 15.91 9.62 6.85
N PHE A 136 16.65 8.56 7.14
CA PHE A 136 17.06 7.57 6.17
C PHE A 136 15.95 6.53 6.06
N LEU A 137 15.45 6.29 4.84
CA LEU A 137 14.31 5.45 4.56
C LEU A 137 14.58 4.49 3.39
N PRO A 138 14.80 3.20 3.64
CA PRO A 138 14.72 2.17 2.61
C PRO A 138 13.25 1.79 2.41
N LEU A 139 12.69 2.13 1.25
CA LEU A 139 11.27 2.09 0.99
C LEU A 139 10.89 1.03 -0.05
N LYS A 140 9.84 0.30 0.23
CA LYS A 140 9.02 -0.37 -0.77
C LYS A 140 7.89 0.55 -1.22
N LYS A 141 7.48 0.37 -2.45
CA LYS A 141 6.30 1.00 -3.03
C LYS A 141 5.15 0.02 -3.03
N ASP A 142 3.97 0.50 -2.68
CA ASP A 142 2.71 -0.19 -2.90
C ASP A 142 1.74 0.74 -3.63
N SER A 143 1.26 0.30 -4.77
CA SER A 143 0.31 1.03 -5.59
C SER A 143 -1.02 0.31 -5.55
N SER A 144 -2.05 1.01 -5.12
CA SER A 144 -3.39 0.46 -5.03
C SER A 144 -4.40 1.34 -5.76
N VAL A 145 -5.34 0.68 -6.43
CA VAL A 145 -6.46 1.35 -7.10
C VAL A 145 -7.35 2.15 -6.15
N PHE A 146 -7.30 1.84 -4.86
CA PHE A 146 -8.12 2.49 -3.84
C PHE A 146 -7.57 3.84 -3.37
N TYR A 147 -6.34 4.22 -3.76
CA TYR A 147 -5.70 5.48 -3.43
C TYR A 147 -5.40 6.33 -4.66
N ASP A 148 -5.42 7.64 -4.48
CA ASP A 148 -5.04 8.61 -5.53
C ASP A 148 -3.53 8.77 -5.64
N TYR A 149 -2.78 8.19 -4.69
CA TYR A 149 -1.34 8.28 -4.53
C TYR A 149 -0.73 6.90 -4.31
N ASP A 150 0.57 6.80 -4.54
CA ASP A 150 1.32 5.61 -4.19
C ASP A 150 1.69 5.64 -2.71
N LEU A 151 1.59 4.50 -2.06
CA LEU A 151 2.01 4.30 -0.68
C LEU A 151 3.45 3.80 -0.65
N TYR A 152 4.17 4.20 0.39
CA TYR A 152 5.51 3.71 0.65
C TYR A 152 5.59 3.22 2.09
N TYR A 153 6.38 2.20 2.33
CA TYR A 153 6.61 1.67 3.67
C TYR A 153 8.06 1.23 3.85
N PRO A 154 8.64 1.38 5.05
CA PRO A 154 10.01 0.96 5.31
C PRO A 154 10.16 -0.54 5.16
N VAL A 155 11.18 -0.98 4.44
CA VAL A 155 11.51 -2.41 4.33
C VAL A 155 11.88 -2.94 5.70
N ALA A 156 11.24 -4.03 6.13
CA ALA A 156 11.46 -4.66 7.43
C ALA A 156 11.48 -3.65 8.60
N GLN A 157 10.70 -2.56 8.48
CA GLN A 157 10.64 -1.46 9.47
C GLN A 157 12.00 -0.80 9.75
N VAL A 158 12.91 -0.85 8.79
CA VAL A 158 14.24 -0.21 8.89
C VAL A 158 14.14 1.27 8.58
N PHE A 159 14.60 2.11 9.48
CA PHE A 159 14.80 3.54 9.26
C PHE A 159 15.76 4.13 10.30
N ALA A 160 16.30 5.31 10.05
CA ALA A 160 17.11 6.02 11.01
C ALA A 160 16.82 7.52 10.94
N GLU A 161 16.67 8.17 12.09
CA GLU A 161 16.68 9.63 12.19
C GLU A 161 18.09 10.13 11.88
N LEU A 162 18.20 11.26 11.19
CA LEU A 162 19.48 11.86 10.77
C LEU A 162 19.76 13.10 11.61
N ASP A 163 21.03 13.26 11.99
CA ASP A 163 21.52 14.53 12.52
C ASP A 163 21.85 15.52 11.38
N GLU A 164 22.24 16.74 11.72
CA GLU A 164 22.63 17.80 10.77
C GLU A 164 23.79 17.42 9.85
N ASN A 165 24.58 16.41 10.21
CA ASN A 165 25.70 15.90 9.44
C ASN A 165 25.35 14.64 8.62
N GLY A 166 24.09 14.17 8.69
CA GLY A 166 23.64 12.95 8.05
C GLY A 166 24.10 11.68 8.79
N SER A 167 24.43 11.78 10.08
CA SER A 167 24.73 10.62 10.91
C SER A 167 23.42 10.03 11.45
N PHE A 168 23.38 8.73 11.61
CA PHE A 168 22.22 8.02 12.13
C PHE A 168 22.10 8.21 13.63
N ILE A 169 20.95 8.74 14.07
CA ILE A 169 20.57 8.88 15.45
C ILE A 169 19.64 7.72 15.79
N ASP A 170 20.01 6.92 16.81
CA ASP A 170 19.18 5.83 17.35
C ASP A 170 18.43 5.05 16.26
N PRO A 171 19.17 4.36 15.37
CA PRO A 171 18.54 3.67 14.24
C PRO A 171 17.58 2.61 14.74
N LYS A 172 16.31 2.73 14.35
CA LYS A 172 15.30 1.70 14.55
C LYS A 172 15.53 0.64 13.49
N ILE A 173 16.11 -0.47 13.89
CA ILE A 173 16.50 -1.50 12.95
C ILE A 173 16.08 -2.82 13.50
N GLN A 174 15.41 -3.54 12.66
CA GLN A 174 15.28 -4.95 12.82
C GLN A 174 16.53 -5.63 12.26
N GLY A 175 17.19 -6.42 13.09
CA GLY A 175 18.32 -7.19 12.64
C GLY A 175 19.56 -6.35 12.30
N ARG A 176 20.53 -6.98 11.71
CA ARG A 176 21.91 -6.54 11.58
C ARG A 176 22.19 -5.56 10.45
N ALA A 177 21.16 -5.16 9.71
CA ALA A 177 21.33 -4.54 8.40
C ALA A 177 22.06 -3.18 8.39
N LEU A 178 21.92 -2.34 9.44
CA LEU A 178 22.59 -1.04 9.46
C LEU A 178 23.79 -0.97 10.42
N THR A 179 24.21 -2.07 11.02
CA THR A 179 25.37 -2.06 11.94
C THR A 179 26.68 -1.65 11.25
N GLU A 180 26.72 -1.75 9.92
CA GLU A 180 27.90 -1.41 9.11
C GLU A 180 27.92 0.06 8.64
N ALA A 181 26.75 0.75 8.59
CA ALA A 181 26.64 2.14 8.22
C ALA A 181 26.19 3.00 9.41
N LYS A 182 26.90 4.10 9.67
CA LYS A 182 26.57 5.03 10.76
C LYS A 182 26.14 6.41 10.24
N SER A 183 26.16 6.59 8.93
CA SER A 183 25.81 7.84 8.26
C SER A 183 25.36 7.59 6.82
N LEU A 184 24.75 8.61 6.21
CA LEU A 184 24.43 8.60 4.77
C LEU A 184 25.68 8.40 3.90
N THR A 185 26.82 8.99 4.30
CA THR A 185 28.08 8.86 3.57
C THR A 185 28.63 7.43 3.62
N ASP A 186 28.55 6.78 4.78
CA ASP A 186 28.96 5.39 4.92
C ASP A 186 28.06 4.48 4.08
N PHE A 187 26.76 4.73 4.12
CA PHE A 187 25.78 3.98 3.33
C PHE A 187 25.99 4.14 1.83
N ASP A 188 26.15 5.37 1.34
CA ASP A 188 26.43 5.65 -0.07
C ASP A 188 27.72 4.96 -0.55
N SER A 189 28.77 5.01 0.27
CA SER A 189 30.02 4.31 0.02
C SER A 189 29.84 2.79 -0.02
N PHE A 190 29.03 2.25 0.85
CA PHE A 190 28.69 0.84 0.92
C PHE A 190 27.94 0.38 -0.35
N VAL A 191 26.87 1.10 -0.74
CA VAL A 191 26.08 0.82 -1.94
C VAL A 191 26.97 0.83 -3.18
N LYS A 192 27.82 1.85 -3.34
CA LYS A 192 28.75 1.95 -4.46
C LYS A 192 29.82 0.85 -4.48
N THR A 193 30.37 0.51 -3.33
CA THR A 193 31.44 -0.49 -3.22
C THR A 193 30.93 -1.90 -3.49
N ARG A 194 29.74 -2.23 -3.04
CA ARG A 194 29.12 -3.55 -3.21
C ARG A 194 28.27 -3.66 -4.47
N ALA A 195 28.14 -2.57 -5.23
CA ALA A 195 27.26 -2.51 -6.41
C ALA A 195 25.82 -2.98 -6.11
N VAL A 196 25.30 -2.61 -4.94
CA VAL A 196 23.94 -2.94 -4.54
C VAL A 196 22.98 -2.04 -5.33
N THR A 197 21.95 -2.64 -5.89
CA THR A 197 20.88 -1.94 -6.63
C THR A 197 19.54 -2.20 -5.96
N CYS A 198 18.71 -1.17 -5.88
CA CYS A 198 17.31 -1.33 -5.52
C CYS A 198 16.57 -1.87 -6.74
N ALA A 199 15.82 -2.94 -6.57
CA ALA A 199 15.09 -3.60 -7.65
C ALA A 199 13.86 -4.33 -7.07
N GLN A 200 12.93 -3.58 -6.48
CA GLN A 200 11.68 -4.17 -6.04
C GLN A 200 10.99 -4.83 -7.24
N PRO A 201 10.61 -6.12 -7.15
CA PRO A 201 9.89 -6.80 -8.22
C PRO A 201 8.58 -6.09 -8.57
N GLU A 202 8.23 -6.00 -9.85
CA GLU A 202 7.01 -5.32 -10.31
C GLU A 202 5.74 -5.95 -9.74
N ASP A 203 5.72 -7.26 -9.55
CA ASP A 203 4.61 -8.00 -8.95
C ASP A 203 4.42 -7.71 -7.44
N GLU A 204 5.44 -7.16 -6.78
CA GLU A 204 5.35 -6.67 -5.40
C GLU A 204 4.86 -5.21 -5.30
N ILE A 205 4.74 -4.47 -6.42
CA ILE A 205 4.27 -3.07 -6.41
C ILE A 205 2.74 -2.98 -6.30
N GLY A 206 2.05 -4.07 -6.45
CA GLY A 206 0.60 -4.16 -6.40
C GLY A 206 -0.01 -4.65 -7.71
N THR A 207 -1.31 -4.89 -7.68
CA THR A 207 -2.04 -5.33 -8.87
C THR A 207 -2.13 -4.20 -9.89
N PRO A 208 -1.83 -4.43 -11.18
CA PRO A 208 -1.94 -3.41 -12.22
C PRO A 208 -3.33 -2.76 -12.24
N PHE A 209 -3.39 -1.45 -12.36
CA PHE A 209 -4.61 -0.67 -12.49
C PHE A 209 -4.36 0.62 -13.27
N THR A 210 -5.41 1.36 -13.61
CA THR A 210 -5.29 2.68 -14.23
C THR A 210 -6.00 3.75 -13.42
N ARG A 211 -5.42 4.95 -13.39
CA ARG A 211 -6.03 6.17 -12.86
C ARG A 211 -6.72 6.99 -13.98
N SER A 212 -6.74 6.48 -15.21
CA SER A 212 -7.41 7.13 -16.33
C SER A 212 -8.92 7.19 -16.13
N GLU A 213 -9.53 8.26 -16.60
CA GLU A 213 -10.98 8.41 -16.73
C GLU A 213 -11.47 8.05 -18.15
N ASN A 214 -10.55 7.73 -19.05
CA ASN A 214 -10.86 7.36 -20.41
C ASN A 214 -11.25 5.88 -20.49
N LEU A 215 -12.48 5.58 -20.86
CA LEU A 215 -13.02 4.23 -20.93
C LEU A 215 -12.18 3.29 -21.82
N SER A 216 -11.67 3.77 -22.94
CA SER A 216 -10.83 2.97 -23.83
C SER A 216 -9.50 2.58 -23.19
N GLU A 217 -8.89 3.47 -22.41
CA GLU A 217 -7.67 3.19 -21.66
C GLU A 217 -7.93 2.23 -20.51
N ILE A 218 -9.07 2.39 -19.82
CA ILE A 218 -9.49 1.49 -18.74
C ILE A 218 -9.71 0.08 -19.30
N ILE A 219 -10.46 -0.07 -20.38
CA ILE A 219 -10.69 -1.35 -21.04
C ILE A 219 -9.37 -2.00 -21.48
N SER A 220 -8.43 -1.19 -22.00
CA SER A 220 -7.11 -1.67 -22.41
C SER A 220 -6.29 -2.20 -21.22
N ALA A 221 -6.28 -1.49 -20.09
CA ALA A 221 -5.55 -1.84 -18.88
C ALA A 221 -6.21 -2.96 -18.04
N THR A 222 -7.44 -3.35 -18.37
CA THR A 222 -8.21 -4.37 -17.66
C THR A 222 -7.89 -5.75 -18.21
N GLU A 223 -7.60 -6.72 -17.36
CA GLU A 223 -7.35 -8.12 -17.75
C GLU A 223 -8.65 -8.90 -17.94
N TYR A 224 -9.64 -8.65 -17.09
CA TYR A 224 -10.91 -9.38 -17.05
C TYR A 224 -12.09 -8.43 -17.08
N ILE A 225 -12.97 -8.61 -18.05
CA ILE A 225 -14.28 -7.92 -18.12
C ILE A 225 -15.34 -9.01 -18.08
N LEU A 226 -16.05 -9.09 -16.95
CA LEU A 226 -16.91 -10.21 -16.61
C LEU A 226 -18.31 -9.71 -16.23
N GLU A 227 -19.33 -10.38 -16.78
CA GLU A 227 -20.66 -10.29 -16.18
C GLU A 227 -20.77 -11.30 -15.04
N VAL A 228 -21.12 -10.83 -13.86
CA VAL A 228 -21.20 -11.66 -12.64
C VAL A 228 -22.51 -11.44 -11.91
N GLU A 229 -22.91 -12.44 -11.10
CA GLU A 229 -23.92 -12.31 -10.07
C GLU A 229 -23.24 -12.34 -8.70
N ILE A 230 -23.54 -11.38 -7.85
CA ILE A 230 -23.02 -11.34 -6.47
C ILE A 230 -23.67 -12.44 -5.66
N ASP A 231 -22.91 -13.45 -5.28
CA ASP A 231 -23.38 -14.61 -4.50
C ASP A 231 -23.49 -14.26 -3.01
N SER A 232 -22.43 -13.70 -2.45
CA SER A 232 -22.37 -13.38 -1.02
C SER A 232 -21.25 -12.39 -0.72
N ILE A 233 -21.34 -11.77 0.47
CA ILE A 233 -20.23 -11.03 1.07
C ILE A 233 -19.31 -12.05 1.73
N ASN A 234 -18.04 -12.08 1.31
CA ASN A 234 -17.05 -12.99 1.86
C ASN A 234 -16.33 -12.37 3.07
N TYR A 235 -15.93 -11.11 2.94
CA TYR A 235 -15.22 -10.37 3.99
C TYR A 235 -15.37 -8.86 3.79
N ASN A 236 -15.54 -8.13 4.89
CA ASN A 236 -15.49 -6.67 4.91
C ASN A 236 -14.08 -6.26 5.35
N PHE A 237 -13.29 -5.77 4.42
CA PHE A 237 -12.06 -5.09 4.75
C PHE A 237 -12.42 -3.66 5.10
N ALA A 238 -11.89 -3.16 6.19
CA ALA A 238 -11.96 -1.75 6.57
C ALA A 238 -13.25 -1.00 6.14
N ASP A 239 -13.30 0.28 6.34
CA ASP A 239 -14.52 1.05 6.12
C ASP A 239 -14.87 1.33 4.64
N ASP A 240 -13.99 1.01 3.68
CA ASP A 240 -14.14 1.42 2.28
C ASP A 240 -14.21 0.29 1.25
N ARG A 241 -13.98 -0.96 1.65
CA ARG A 241 -13.93 -2.12 0.73
C ARG A 241 -14.67 -3.32 1.27
N THR A 242 -15.17 -4.11 0.34
CA THR A 242 -15.84 -5.37 0.63
C THR A 242 -15.38 -6.43 -0.37
N THR A 243 -15.07 -7.62 0.10
CA THR A 243 -14.80 -8.77 -0.76
C THR A 243 -16.08 -9.53 -0.99
N TYR A 244 -16.48 -9.61 -2.24
CA TYR A 244 -17.64 -10.34 -2.67
C TYR A 244 -17.25 -11.66 -3.33
N LYS A 245 -17.99 -12.71 -3.06
CA LYS A 245 -17.98 -13.92 -3.88
C LYS A 245 -18.94 -13.70 -5.05
N CYS A 246 -18.42 -13.88 -6.25
CA CYS A 246 -19.15 -13.60 -7.50
C CYS A 246 -19.22 -14.87 -8.35
N ASN A 247 -20.41 -15.22 -8.83
CA ASN A 247 -20.60 -16.26 -9.82
C ASN A 247 -20.47 -15.66 -11.22
N ILE A 248 -19.60 -16.22 -12.06
CA ILE A 248 -19.36 -15.72 -13.40
C ILE A 248 -20.47 -16.17 -14.33
N ILE A 249 -21.16 -15.22 -14.97
CA ILE A 249 -22.24 -15.44 -15.94
C ILE A 249 -21.69 -15.44 -17.35
N ASP A 250 -20.92 -14.41 -17.71
CA ASP A 250 -20.33 -14.24 -19.03
C ASP A 250 -18.93 -13.60 -18.95
N ARG A 251 -18.14 -13.81 -20.01
CA ARG A 251 -16.77 -13.31 -20.15
C ARG A 251 -16.64 -12.51 -21.45
N LEU A 252 -16.62 -11.20 -21.32
CA LEU A 252 -16.42 -10.30 -22.48
C LEU A 252 -14.93 -10.16 -22.80
N LYS A 253 -14.07 -10.17 -21.77
CA LYS A 253 -12.62 -10.20 -21.87
C LYS A 253 -12.07 -11.07 -20.74
N ALA A 254 -11.30 -12.10 -21.06
CA ALA A 254 -10.65 -12.95 -20.07
C ALA A 254 -9.52 -13.79 -20.71
N ASN A 255 -8.49 -14.07 -19.95
CA ASN A 255 -7.45 -15.03 -20.33
C ASN A 255 -7.97 -16.43 -20.03
N ASN A 256 -8.30 -17.24 -21.04
CA ASN A 256 -8.63 -18.69 -21.03
C ASN A 256 -9.02 -19.37 -19.69
N ASP A 257 -9.55 -18.59 -18.77
CA ASP A 257 -9.88 -18.98 -17.41
C ASP A 257 -11.18 -19.79 -17.40
N LYS A 258 -11.19 -20.91 -16.66
CA LYS A 258 -12.33 -21.81 -16.55
C LYS A 258 -13.07 -21.68 -15.22
N ASP A 259 -12.65 -20.76 -14.38
CA ASP A 259 -13.24 -20.57 -13.07
C ASP A 259 -14.71 -20.20 -13.19
N LYS A 260 -15.54 -20.78 -12.34
CA LYS A 260 -16.98 -20.50 -12.32
C LYS A 260 -17.34 -19.37 -11.37
N TRP A 261 -16.44 -19.03 -10.49
CA TRP A 261 -16.58 -18.00 -9.48
C TRP A 261 -15.24 -17.33 -9.19
N LEU A 262 -15.29 -16.17 -8.58
CA LEU A 262 -14.13 -15.41 -8.13
C LEU A 262 -14.45 -14.65 -6.84
N LEU A 263 -13.41 -14.12 -6.19
CA LEU A 263 -13.51 -13.15 -5.11
C LEU A 263 -13.13 -11.78 -5.65
N ALA A 264 -14.07 -10.83 -5.63
CA ALA A 264 -13.83 -9.45 -6.09
C ALA A 264 -13.73 -8.52 -4.89
N VAL A 265 -12.64 -7.76 -4.80
CA VAL A 265 -12.51 -6.64 -3.87
C VAL A 265 -13.06 -5.40 -4.57
N LEU A 266 -14.18 -4.92 -4.08
CA LEU A 266 -14.91 -3.79 -4.63
C LEU A 266 -15.01 -2.68 -3.59
N PRO A 267 -15.26 -1.41 -4.00
CA PRO A 267 -15.64 -0.36 -3.06
C PRO A 267 -16.86 -0.77 -2.23
N LYS A 268 -16.87 -0.36 -0.98
CA LYS A 268 -18.00 -0.64 -0.08
C LYS A 268 -19.31 -0.09 -0.66
N ASP A 269 -20.40 -0.82 -0.47
CA ASP A 269 -21.75 -0.45 -0.86
C ASP A 269 -21.95 -0.19 -2.37
N CYS A 270 -21.01 -0.63 -3.23
CA CYS A 270 -21.14 -0.47 -4.69
C CYS A 270 -21.91 -1.63 -5.36
N ALA A 271 -22.15 -2.73 -4.65
CA ALA A 271 -22.81 -3.92 -5.17
C ALA A 271 -23.72 -4.59 -4.12
N GLU A 272 -24.82 -5.18 -4.57
CA GLU A 272 -25.82 -5.86 -3.74
C GLU A 272 -25.85 -7.36 -4.03
N VAL A 273 -26.02 -8.18 -2.98
CA VAL A 273 -26.11 -9.64 -3.11
C VAL A 273 -27.36 -10.01 -3.90
N GLY A 274 -27.22 -10.93 -4.85
CA GLY A 274 -28.26 -11.38 -5.75
C GLY A 274 -28.39 -10.56 -7.05
N GLU A 275 -27.73 -9.41 -7.12
CA GLU A 275 -27.77 -8.54 -8.31
C GLU A 275 -26.61 -8.85 -9.27
N LYS A 276 -26.77 -8.40 -10.51
CA LYS A 276 -25.82 -8.65 -11.58
C LYS A 276 -25.06 -7.38 -11.98
N TYR A 277 -23.76 -7.55 -12.21
CA TYR A 277 -22.86 -6.44 -12.56
C TYR A 277 -21.92 -6.86 -13.67
N LEU A 278 -21.53 -5.87 -14.47
CA LEU A 278 -20.34 -5.93 -15.31
C LEU A 278 -19.17 -5.38 -14.51
N LEU A 279 -18.16 -6.21 -14.28
CA LEU A 279 -16.96 -5.87 -13.52
C LEU A 279 -15.75 -5.81 -14.42
N LEU A 280 -14.92 -4.78 -14.24
CA LEU A 280 -13.62 -4.60 -14.87
C LEU A 280 -12.55 -4.87 -13.81
N LEU A 281 -11.81 -5.98 -13.93
CA LEU A 281 -10.99 -6.54 -12.87
C LEU A 281 -9.59 -6.88 -13.35
N ASN A 282 -8.63 -6.85 -12.43
CA ASN A 282 -7.31 -7.42 -12.58
C ASN A 282 -7.05 -8.44 -11.48
N ARG A 283 -6.29 -9.50 -11.79
CA ARG A 283 -6.05 -10.60 -10.86
C ARG A 283 -4.91 -10.27 -9.90
N CYS A 284 -5.08 -10.58 -8.61
CA CYS A 284 -4.04 -10.43 -7.60
C CYS A 284 -3.10 -11.65 -7.60
N GLY A 285 -2.17 -11.71 -8.56
CA GLY A 285 -1.24 -12.84 -8.72
C GLY A 285 -1.78 -13.96 -9.61
N GLU A 286 -0.87 -14.74 -10.22
CA GLU A 286 -1.19 -15.68 -11.31
C GLU A 286 -2.19 -16.79 -10.91
N ASP A 287 -2.08 -17.33 -9.70
CA ASP A 287 -2.90 -18.44 -9.21
C ASP A 287 -3.97 -18.00 -8.19
N SER A 288 -4.22 -16.69 -8.06
CA SER A 288 -5.16 -16.16 -7.08
C SER A 288 -6.61 -16.23 -7.58
N TYR A 289 -7.54 -16.55 -6.68
CA TYR A 289 -8.97 -16.33 -6.90
C TYR A 289 -9.42 -14.93 -6.51
N LEU A 290 -8.49 -14.08 -6.04
CA LEU A 290 -8.76 -12.71 -5.65
C LEU A 290 -8.52 -11.76 -6.81
N PHE A 291 -9.49 -10.89 -7.06
CA PHE A 291 -9.47 -9.88 -8.09
C PHE A 291 -9.75 -8.51 -7.48
N VAL A 292 -9.13 -7.49 -8.03
CA VAL A 292 -9.42 -6.10 -7.68
C VAL A 292 -9.94 -5.34 -8.89
N ILE A 293 -10.62 -4.24 -8.65
CA ILE A 293 -11.06 -3.34 -9.72
C ILE A 293 -9.86 -2.78 -10.49
N SER A 294 -10.00 -2.64 -11.80
CA SER A 294 -8.96 -2.09 -12.68
C SER A 294 -8.90 -0.56 -12.67
N SER A 295 -9.96 0.11 -12.22
CA SER A 295 -10.05 1.55 -12.04
C SER A 295 -11.01 1.87 -10.89
N ARG A 296 -10.65 2.86 -10.06
CA ARG A 296 -11.40 3.22 -8.85
C ARG A 296 -12.86 3.58 -9.10
N ASN A 297 -13.12 4.36 -10.13
CA ASN A 297 -14.43 4.94 -10.39
C ASN A 297 -15.19 4.30 -11.57
N TYR A 298 -14.53 3.42 -12.32
CA TYR A 298 -15.01 2.96 -13.62
C TYR A 298 -14.87 1.45 -13.80
N SER A 299 -15.21 0.68 -12.78
CA SER A 299 -15.03 -0.77 -12.81
C SER A 299 -16.23 -1.59 -12.38
N VAL A 300 -17.29 -0.95 -11.87
CA VAL A 300 -18.49 -1.63 -11.37
C VAL A 300 -19.74 -1.00 -12.01
N TYR A 301 -20.44 -1.76 -12.84
CA TYR A 301 -21.63 -1.29 -13.56
C TYR A 301 -22.78 -2.27 -13.36
N PRO A 302 -23.97 -1.83 -12.96
CA PRO A 302 -25.15 -2.69 -12.96
C PRO A 302 -25.38 -3.34 -14.33
N ALA A 303 -25.64 -4.64 -14.38
CA ALA A 303 -25.89 -5.34 -15.63
C ALA A 303 -27.08 -4.72 -16.38
N GLY A 304 -26.91 -4.51 -17.69
CA GLY A 304 -27.94 -3.87 -18.52
C GLY A 304 -28.01 -2.35 -18.44
N SER A 305 -27.15 -1.68 -17.62
CA SER A 305 -26.96 -0.23 -17.67
C SER A 305 -26.46 0.22 -19.06
N GLU A 306 -26.60 1.50 -19.37
CA GLU A 306 -26.12 2.08 -20.64
C GLU A 306 -24.60 1.93 -20.75
N GLN A 307 -23.88 2.20 -19.67
CA GLN A 307 -22.42 2.05 -19.60
C GLN A 307 -21.98 0.59 -19.79
N ALA A 308 -22.66 -0.37 -19.16
CA ALA A 308 -22.34 -1.80 -19.35
C ALA A 308 -22.53 -2.23 -20.82
N LYS A 309 -23.56 -1.73 -21.48
CA LYS A 309 -23.78 -1.99 -22.93
C LYS A 309 -22.72 -1.35 -23.80
N GLU A 310 -22.34 -0.09 -23.53
CA GLU A 310 -21.27 0.60 -24.25
C GLU A 310 -19.94 -0.17 -24.16
N ILE A 311 -19.59 -0.67 -22.98
CA ILE A 311 -18.39 -1.50 -22.78
C ILE A 311 -18.50 -2.80 -23.58
N ALA A 312 -19.64 -3.49 -23.49
CA ALA A 312 -19.85 -4.73 -24.22
C ALA A 312 -19.79 -4.55 -25.75
N ASP A 313 -20.31 -3.44 -26.26
CA ASP A 313 -20.29 -3.12 -27.70
C ASP A 313 -18.89 -2.72 -28.17
N ALA A 314 -18.08 -2.08 -27.32
CA ALA A 314 -16.68 -1.75 -27.62
C ALA A 314 -15.77 -2.98 -27.71
N LEU A 315 -16.18 -4.13 -27.16
CA LEU A 315 -15.43 -5.39 -27.16
C LEU A 315 -15.84 -6.38 -28.27
N ARG A 316 -16.91 -6.08 -29.00
CA ARG A 316 -17.42 -6.88 -30.16
C ARG A 316 -16.87 -6.39 -31.47
#